data_74c181224103562b7bfe0fedd57793c9
#
_entry.id   74c181224103562b7bfe0fedd57793c9
#
_cell.length_a   1.000
_cell.length_b   1.000
_cell.length_c   1.000
_cell.angle_alpha   90.00
_cell.angle_beta   90.00
_cell.angle_gamma   90.00
#
_symmetry.space_group_name_H-M   'P 1'
#
loop_
_entity.id
_entity.type
_entity.pdbx_description
1 polymer ?
#
loop_
_entity_poly.entity_id
_entity_poly.type
_entity_poly.pdbx_seq_one_letter_code
_entity_poly.pdbx_strand_id
1 'polypeptide(L)'
;MKKADPELPRLTKNDQEVLKSIIKHAKMPDTEIAKKMNLSPQAVFKIRKKLEECGIIKGYQPIIDLKKIGIDVMVNLVIRLKPVVWDTYSDNQISERIKQLPHVINAYRVLEARASHVILMGFKDLAQMDKYLAKIQTKFAKEIDILAIYPFATDKIITESRVGLLYEIIDKKEFPLDEFFIKKE
;
A
#
# COMPACT_ATOMS: atom_id res chain seq x y z
N MET A 1 -24.86 -15.50 -9.09
CA MET A 1 -25.39 -14.23 -8.52
C MET A 1 -24.29 -13.18 -8.59
N LYS A 2 -24.43 -12.16 -9.46
CA LYS A 2 -23.53 -11.00 -9.46
C LYS A 2 -23.74 -10.25 -8.12
N LYS A 3 -22.73 -10.22 -7.24
CA LYS A 3 -22.72 -9.27 -6.14
C LYS A 3 -22.79 -7.88 -6.76
N ALA A 4 -23.84 -7.12 -6.44
CA ALA A 4 -23.88 -5.71 -6.78
C ALA A 4 -22.59 -5.05 -6.27
N ASP A 5 -21.90 -4.33 -7.15
CA ASP A 5 -20.77 -3.49 -6.73
C ASP A 5 -21.28 -2.55 -5.61
N PRO A 6 -20.60 -2.48 -4.47
CA PRO A 6 -20.99 -1.56 -3.44
C PRO A 6 -20.94 -0.15 -4.03
N GLU A 7 -22.10 0.52 -4.10
CA GLU A 7 -22.14 1.93 -4.51
C GLU A 7 -21.11 2.69 -3.68
N LEU A 8 -20.16 3.31 -4.37
CA LEU A 8 -19.16 4.15 -3.72
C LEU A 8 -19.90 5.24 -2.92
N PRO A 9 -19.61 5.40 -1.63
CA PRO A 9 -20.29 6.38 -0.81
C PRO A 9 -20.09 7.78 -1.40
N ARG A 10 -21.20 8.48 -1.70
CA ARG A 10 -21.14 9.85 -2.20
C ARG A 10 -20.57 10.76 -1.13
N LEU A 11 -19.36 11.26 -1.39
CA LEU A 11 -18.70 12.23 -0.52
C LEU A 11 -19.21 13.64 -0.85
N THR A 12 -19.67 14.35 0.17
CA THR A 12 -19.95 15.79 0.06
C THR A 12 -18.64 16.57 -0.07
N LYS A 13 -18.71 17.85 -0.47
CA LYS A 13 -17.52 18.71 -0.55
C LYS A 13 -16.79 18.79 0.79
N ASN A 14 -17.51 18.88 1.90
CA ASN A 14 -16.90 18.90 3.24
C ASN A 14 -16.24 17.56 3.59
N ASP A 15 -16.87 16.41 3.22
CA ASP A 15 -16.26 15.10 3.43
C ASP A 15 -14.91 15.00 2.69
N GLN A 16 -14.85 15.49 1.45
CA GLN A 16 -13.64 15.50 0.63
C GLN A 16 -12.52 16.36 1.24
N GLU A 17 -12.85 17.58 1.69
CA GLU A 17 -11.86 18.48 2.28
C GLU A 17 -11.34 17.99 3.64
N VAL A 18 -12.20 17.41 4.49
CA VAL A 18 -11.78 16.74 5.71
C VAL A 18 -10.87 15.54 5.40
N LEU A 19 -11.24 14.72 4.41
CA LEU A 19 -10.42 13.58 3.98
C LEU A 19 -9.04 14.02 3.48
N LYS A 20 -8.94 15.08 2.67
CA LYS A 20 -7.66 15.66 2.22
C LYS A 20 -6.80 16.12 3.39
N SER A 21 -7.40 16.77 4.39
CA SER A 21 -6.69 17.21 5.58
C SER A 21 -6.10 16.04 6.35
N ILE A 22 -6.87 14.95 6.50
CA ILE A 22 -6.44 13.70 7.17
C ILE A 22 -5.34 12.99 6.36
N ILE A 23 -5.47 12.91 5.04
CA ILE A 23 -4.48 12.29 4.16
C ILE A 23 -3.13 13.02 4.29
N LYS A 24 -3.16 14.35 4.36
CA LYS A 24 -1.96 15.18 4.49
C LYS A 24 -1.32 15.05 5.88
N HIS A 25 -2.14 15.03 6.92
CA HIS A 25 -1.70 14.99 8.31
C HIS A 25 -2.67 14.16 9.16
N ALA A 26 -2.44 12.85 9.22
CA ALA A 26 -3.31 11.91 9.92
C ALA A 26 -3.55 12.25 11.42
N LYS A 27 -2.60 12.92 12.06
CA LYS A 27 -2.68 13.36 13.47
C LYS A 27 -3.28 14.75 13.65
N MET A 28 -3.71 15.45 12.58
CA MET A 28 -4.30 16.78 12.70
C MET A 28 -5.57 16.70 13.55
N PRO A 29 -5.65 17.51 14.66
CA PRO A 29 -6.84 17.56 15.50
C PRO A 29 -8.07 18.07 14.75
N ASP A 30 -9.24 17.59 15.11
CA ASP A 30 -10.50 18.03 14.49
C ASP A 30 -10.74 19.53 14.67
N THR A 31 -10.26 20.11 15.77
CA THR A 31 -10.30 21.57 16.02
C THR A 31 -9.48 22.38 15.02
N GLU A 32 -8.35 21.84 14.57
CA GLU A 32 -7.50 22.50 13.58
C GLU A 32 -8.11 22.40 12.18
N ILE A 33 -8.63 21.23 11.82
CA ILE A 33 -9.36 21.03 10.55
C ILE A 33 -10.57 21.96 10.50
N ALA A 34 -11.33 22.03 11.60
CA ALA A 34 -12.51 22.88 11.72
C ALA A 34 -12.20 24.36 11.47
N LYS A 35 -11.12 24.88 12.05
CA LYS A 35 -10.66 26.25 11.81
C LYS A 35 -10.33 26.52 10.34
N LYS A 36 -9.64 25.58 9.67
CA LYS A 36 -9.27 25.72 8.24
C LYS A 36 -10.47 25.71 7.30
N MET A 37 -11.53 25.02 7.70
CA MET A 37 -12.73 24.85 6.87
C MET A 37 -13.93 25.71 7.29
N ASN A 38 -13.78 26.53 8.32
CA ASN A 38 -14.86 27.28 8.93
C ASN A 38 -16.06 26.41 9.34
N LEU A 39 -15.76 25.27 9.98
CA LEU A 39 -16.72 24.31 10.53
C LEU A 39 -16.61 24.24 12.05
N SER A 40 -17.60 23.61 12.70
CA SER A 40 -17.45 23.26 14.11
C SER A 40 -16.59 21.99 14.29
N PRO A 41 -15.84 21.83 15.39
CA PRO A 41 -15.11 20.61 15.68
C PRO A 41 -16.00 19.36 15.69
N GLN A 42 -17.24 19.49 16.17
CA GLN A 42 -18.23 18.40 16.17
C GLN A 42 -18.63 17.99 14.74
N ALA A 43 -18.71 18.96 13.80
CA ALA A 43 -19.01 18.64 12.40
C ALA A 43 -17.86 17.85 11.77
N VAL A 44 -16.60 18.25 12.02
CA VAL A 44 -15.43 17.53 11.54
C VAL A 44 -15.36 16.13 12.15
N PHE A 45 -15.59 15.99 13.46
CA PHE A 45 -15.65 14.69 14.13
C PHE A 45 -16.69 13.75 13.49
N LYS A 46 -17.90 14.25 13.22
CA LYS A 46 -18.95 13.46 12.54
C LYS A 46 -18.53 13.00 11.15
N ILE A 47 -17.86 13.89 10.39
CA ILE A 47 -17.34 13.55 9.05
C ILE A 47 -16.26 12.48 9.16
N ARG A 48 -15.29 12.63 10.07
CA ARG A 48 -14.23 11.63 10.29
C ARG A 48 -14.82 10.27 10.62
N LYS A 49 -15.72 10.24 11.59
CA LYS A 49 -16.43 9.02 12.02
C LYS A 49 -17.17 8.37 10.84
N LYS A 50 -17.90 9.15 10.05
CA LYS A 50 -18.55 8.68 8.82
C LYS A 50 -17.58 8.03 7.85
N LEU A 51 -16.40 8.67 7.60
CA LEU A 51 -15.37 8.14 6.70
C LEU A 51 -14.74 6.83 7.20
N GLU A 52 -14.65 6.66 8.52
CA GLU A 52 -14.20 5.42 9.17
C GLU A 52 -15.28 4.33 9.08
N GLU A 53 -16.52 4.64 9.44
CA GLU A 53 -17.64 3.70 9.43
C GLU A 53 -17.96 3.17 8.03
N CYS A 54 -17.85 4.00 6.99
CA CYS A 54 -18.04 3.55 5.61
C CYS A 54 -16.78 2.89 5.00
N GLY A 55 -15.69 2.73 5.78
CA GLY A 55 -14.48 2.00 5.39
C GLY A 55 -13.57 2.74 4.40
N ILE A 56 -13.80 4.04 4.12
CA ILE A 56 -12.87 4.86 3.33
C ILE A 56 -11.57 5.01 4.11
N ILE A 57 -11.65 5.34 5.40
CA ILE A 57 -10.51 5.32 6.31
C ILE A 57 -10.53 3.98 7.03
N LYS A 58 -9.55 3.12 6.73
CA LYS A 58 -9.41 1.79 7.35
C LYS A 58 -8.54 1.79 8.60
N GLY A 59 -7.87 2.90 8.89
CA GLY A 59 -6.96 3.03 10.01
C GLY A 59 -5.92 4.11 9.80
N TYR A 60 -5.09 4.32 10.81
CA TYR A 60 -4.00 5.30 10.83
C TYR A 60 -2.71 4.58 11.14
N GLN A 61 -1.71 4.74 10.29
CA GLN A 61 -0.39 4.15 10.50
C GLN A 61 0.68 5.25 10.49
N PRO A 62 1.67 5.18 11.38
CA PRO A 62 2.81 6.07 11.31
C PRO A 62 3.66 5.74 10.07
N ILE A 63 4.22 6.76 9.44
CA ILE A 63 5.27 6.59 8.45
C ILE A 63 6.57 6.40 9.23
N ILE A 64 7.24 5.27 9.03
CA ILE A 64 8.45 4.88 9.74
C ILE A 64 9.65 5.02 8.79
N ASP A 65 10.67 5.73 9.23
CA ASP A 65 11.97 5.75 8.55
C ASP A 65 12.65 4.37 8.71
N LEU A 66 12.51 3.53 7.70
CA LEU A 66 12.99 2.15 7.71
C LEU A 66 14.51 2.08 7.91
N LYS A 67 15.26 3.03 7.35
CA LYS A 67 16.71 3.10 7.50
C LYS A 67 17.11 3.36 8.95
N LYS A 68 16.40 4.23 9.66
CA LYS A 68 16.68 4.52 11.09
C LYS A 68 16.41 3.34 12.01
N ILE A 69 15.59 2.40 11.61
CA ILE A 69 15.35 1.15 12.35
C ILE A 69 16.19 -0.02 11.84
N GLY A 70 17.16 0.24 10.95
CA GLY A 70 18.14 -0.75 10.51
C GLY A 70 17.71 -1.61 9.34
N ILE A 71 16.78 -1.13 8.51
CA ILE A 71 16.40 -1.77 7.23
C ILE A 71 17.13 -1.01 6.11
N ASP A 72 18.22 -1.59 5.59
CA ASP A 72 19.03 -0.95 4.56
C ASP A 72 18.71 -1.46 3.15
N VAL A 73 18.15 -2.67 3.04
CA VAL A 73 17.86 -3.33 1.75
C VAL A 73 16.39 -3.64 1.63
N MET A 74 15.82 -3.24 0.52
CA MET A 74 14.48 -3.60 0.07
C MET A 74 14.56 -4.51 -1.14
N VAL A 75 13.57 -5.37 -1.33
CA VAL A 75 13.51 -6.22 -2.53
C VAL A 75 12.08 -6.38 -3.01
N ASN A 76 11.87 -6.17 -4.30
CA ASN A 76 10.68 -6.66 -4.99
C ASN A 76 10.95 -8.09 -5.48
N LEU A 77 10.25 -9.03 -4.87
CA LEU A 77 10.30 -10.45 -5.21
C LEU A 77 9.10 -10.81 -6.07
N VAL A 78 9.35 -11.30 -7.28
CA VAL A 78 8.30 -11.81 -8.17
C VAL A 78 8.30 -13.32 -8.12
N ILE A 79 7.16 -13.90 -7.76
CA ILE A 79 7.02 -15.35 -7.62
C ILE A 79 5.85 -15.89 -8.43
N ARG A 80 5.97 -17.19 -8.75
CA ARG A 80 4.86 -18.01 -9.23
C ARG A 80 4.61 -19.16 -8.26
N LEU A 81 3.39 -19.25 -7.75
CA LEU A 81 2.94 -20.43 -7.03
C LEU A 81 2.63 -21.54 -8.03
N LYS A 82 3.16 -22.74 -7.77
CA LYS A 82 2.93 -23.91 -8.63
C LYS A 82 1.52 -24.47 -8.44
N PRO A 83 0.99 -25.26 -9.40
CA PRO A 83 -0.36 -25.83 -9.34
C PRO A 83 -0.67 -26.52 -8.01
N VAL A 84 0.28 -27.28 -7.46
CA VAL A 84 0.12 -27.99 -6.19
C VAL A 84 -0.32 -27.08 -5.03
N VAL A 85 0.05 -25.80 -5.05
CA VAL A 85 -0.37 -24.84 -4.01
C VAL A 85 -1.86 -24.49 -4.16
N TRP A 86 -2.30 -24.28 -5.40
CA TRP A 86 -3.68 -23.97 -5.73
C TRP A 86 -4.63 -25.15 -5.51
N ASP A 87 -4.13 -26.37 -5.69
CA ASP A 87 -4.89 -27.59 -5.40
C ASP A 87 -5.06 -27.82 -3.89
N THR A 88 -4.14 -27.29 -3.08
CA THR A 88 -4.10 -27.52 -1.63
C THR A 88 -4.73 -26.40 -0.82
N TYR A 89 -4.59 -25.14 -1.26
CA TYR A 89 -4.97 -23.95 -0.49
C TYR A 89 -5.87 -23.01 -1.30
N SER A 90 -6.89 -22.47 -0.64
CA SER A 90 -7.69 -21.38 -1.19
C SER A 90 -6.91 -20.08 -1.22
N ASP A 91 -7.34 -19.13 -2.08
CA ASP A 91 -6.76 -17.77 -2.18
C ASP A 91 -6.64 -17.07 -0.83
N ASN A 92 -7.66 -17.19 0.02
CA ASN A 92 -7.65 -16.58 1.35
C ASN A 92 -6.58 -17.22 2.25
N GLN A 93 -6.42 -18.54 2.23
CA GLN A 93 -5.41 -19.22 3.01
C GLN A 93 -3.99 -18.85 2.54
N ILE A 94 -3.77 -18.71 1.23
CA ILE A 94 -2.51 -18.25 0.67
C ILE A 94 -2.22 -16.82 1.14
N SER A 95 -3.20 -15.94 1.03
CA SER A 95 -3.06 -14.54 1.46
C SER A 95 -2.70 -14.43 2.94
N GLU A 96 -3.38 -15.17 3.82
CA GLU A 96 -3.07 -15.16 5.26
C GLU A 96 -1.68 -15.72 5.57
N ARG A 97 -1.21 -16.72 4.83
CA ARG A 97 0.15 -17.25 4.98
C ARG A 97 1.21 -16.24 4.54
N ILE A 98 0.98 -15.52 3.42
CA ILE A 98 1.89 -14.48 2.94
C ILE A 98 1.98 -13.34 3.95
N LYS A 99 0.87 -12.90 4.54
CA LYS A 99 0.84 -11.85 5.59
C LYS A 99 1.67 -12.20 6.83
N GLN A 100 1.81 -13.48 7.13
CA GLN A 100 2.56 -13.96 8.31
C GLN A 100 4.06 -14.15 8.03
N LEU A 101 4.51 -14.02 6.78
CA LEU A 101 5.93 -14.14 6.46
C LEU A 101 6.71 -12.98 7.07
N PRO A 102 7.84 -13.27 7.76
CA PRO A 102 8.73 -12.22 8.23
C PRO A 102 9.30 -11.45 7.04
N HIS A 103 9.68 -10.21 7.26
CA HIS A 103 10.24 -9.30 6.28
C HIS A 103 9.24 -8.76 5.24
N VAL A 104 8.02 -9.25 5.13
CA VAL A 104 7.02 -8.76 4.17
C VAL A 104 6.50 -7.39 4.60
N ILE A 105 6.59 -6.42 3.69
CA ILE A 105 6.03 -5.07 3.84
C ILE A 105 4.71 -4.97 3.10
N ASN A 106 4.72 -5.34 1.82
CA ASN A 106 3.53 -5.39 0.98
C ASN A 106 3.54 -6.65 0.11
N ALA A 107 2.36 -7.16 -0.20
CA ALA A 107 2.22 -8.26 -1.14
C ALA A 107 0.99 -8.04 -2.02
N TYR A 108 1.13 -8.37 -3.29
CA TYR A 108 0.09 -8.20 -4.29
C TYR A 108 -0.08 -9.51 -5.07
N ARG A 109 -1.33 -9.96 -5.22
CA ARG A 109 -1.67 -10.94 -6.24
C ARG A 109 -1.73 -10.24 -7.59
N VAL A 110 -1.04 -10.79 -8.60
CA VAL A 110 -1.04 -10.25 -9.95
C VAL A 110 -1.85 -11.15 -10.88
N LEU A 111 -2.54 -10.53 -11.84
CA LEU A 111 -3.35 -11.22 -12.86
C LEU A 111 -2.51 -11.40 -14.12
N GLU A 112 -1.41 -12.16 -14.01
CA GLU A 112 -0.48 -12.38 -15.10
C GLU A 112 -0.20 -13.89 -15.22
N ALA A 113 -0.08 -14.40 -16.47
CA ALA A 113 0.04 -15.83 -16.73
C ALA A 113 1.33 -16.44 -16.18
N ARG A 114 2.40 -15.66 -16.06
CA ARG A 114 3.73 -16.13 -15.65
C ARG A 114 4.00 -15.96 -14.16
N ALA A 115 3.43 -14.92 -13.54
CA ALA A 115 3.63 -14.58 -12.14
C ALA A 115 2.32 -14.69 -11.36
N SER A 116 2.39 -15.02 -10.07
CA SER A 116 1.22 -15.06 -9.19
C SER A 116 1.22 -13.93 -8.16
N HIS A 117 2.39 -13.56 -7.66
CA HIS A 117 2.53 -12.54 -6.62
C HIS A 117 3.77 -11.67 -6.83
N VAL A 118 3.65 -10.41 -6.43
CA VAL A 118 4.77 -9.50 -6.22
C VAL A 118 4.79 -9.14 -4.74
N ILE A 119 5.96 -9.31 -4.10
CA ILE A 119 6.11 -9.15 -2.65
C ILE A 119 7.24 -8.17 -2.40
N LEU A 120 6.94 -7.07 -1.70
CA LEU A 120 7.95 -6.14 -1.21
C LEU A 120 8.40 -6.57 0.19
N MET A 121 9.70 -6.77 0.34
CA MET A 121 10.32 -7.21 1.59
C MET A 121 11.43 -6.25 2.02
N GLY A 122 11.72 -6.21 3.33
CA GLY A 122 12.81 -5.41 3.90
C GLY A 122 13.78 -6.27 4.70
N PHE A 123 15.08 -5.94 4.60
CA PHE A 123 16.17 -6.65 5.25
C PHE A 123 17.20 -5.67 5.81
N LYS A 124 17.92 -6.11 6.83
CA LYS A 124 19.01 -5.32 7.40
C LYS A 124 20.11 -5.08 6.38
N ASP A 125 20.50 -6.12 5.64
CA ASP A 125 21.59 -6.10 4.67
C ASP A 125 21.37 -7.17 3.58
N LEU A 126 22.22 -7.15 2.55
CA LEU A 126 22.19 -8.13 1.46
C LEU A 126 22.44 -9.56 1.95
N ALA A 127 23.30 -9.75 2.93
CA ALA A 127 23.62 -11.10 3.43
C ALA A 127 22.40 -11.74 4.11
N GLN A 128 21.62 -10.96 4.88
CA GLN A 128 20.37 -11.42 5.47
C GLN A 128 19.35 -11.76 4.37
N MET A 129 19.22 -10.89 3.35
CA MET A 129 18.33 -11.12 2.20
C MET A 129 18.68 -12.43 1.50
N ASP A 130 19.96 -12.61 1.10
CA ASP A 130 20.41 -13.80 0.37
C ASP A 130 20.16 -15.07 1.17
N LYS A 131 20.51 -15.07 2.45
CA LYS A 131 20.26 -16.21 3.36
C LYS A 131 18.77 -16.55 3.46
N TYR A 132 17.92 -15.54 3.53
CA TYR A 132 16.47 -15.73 3.63
C TYR A 132 15.88 -16.26 2.33
N LEU A 133 16.24 -15.69 1.18
CA LEU A 133 15.76 -16.12 -0.13
C LEU A 133 16.24 -17.53 -0.49
N ALA A 134 17.51 -17.86 -0.21
CA ALA A 134 18.04 -19.21 -0.38
C ALA A 134 17.26 -20.23 0.47
N LYS A 135 16.89 -19.87 1.71
CA LYS A 135 16.06 -20.73 2.57
C LYS A 135 14.66 -20.94 1.99
N ILE A 136 14.02 -19.89 1.46
CA ILE A 136 12.72 -19.99 0.78
C ILE A 136 12.84 -20.93 -0.42
N GLN A 137 13.81 -20.68 -1.28
CA GLN A 137 14.02 -21.47 -2.50
C GLN A 137 14.26 -22.95 -2.21
N THR A 138 15.04 -23.27 -1.17
CA THR A 138 15.29 -24.65 -0.77
C THR A 138 14.06 -25.30 -0.15
N LYS A 139 13.40 -24.59 0.79
CA LYS A 139 12.30 -25.17 1.56
C LYS A 139 11.02 -25.34 0.74
N PHE A 140 10.77 -24.43 -0.19
CA PHE A 140 9.53 -24.36 -0.97
C PHE A 140 9.76 -24.56 -2.47
N ALA A 141 10.80 -25.30 -2.85
CA ALA A 141 11.14 -25.58 -4.25
C ALA A 141 10.01 -26.28 -5.04
N LYS A 142 9.16 -27.05 -4.36
CA LYS A 142 8.02 -27.74 -4.97
C LYS A 142 6.78 -26.87 -5.13
N GLU A 143 6.70 -25.81 -4.35
CA GLU A 143 5.53 -24.91 -4.24
C GLU A 143 5.73 -23.59 -4.97
N ILE A 144 6.98 -23.06 -5.04
CA ILE A 144 7.26 -21.72 -5.48
C ILE A 144 8.39 -21.70 -6.51
N ASP A 145 8.19 -20.95 -7.60
CA ASP A 145 9.26 -20.47 -8.47
C ASP A 145 9.54 -19.00 -8.19
N ILE A 146 10.79 -18.65 -7.91
CA ILE A 146 11.23 -17.25 -7.87
C ILE A 146 11.57 -16.85 -9.32
N LEU A 147 10.81 -15.90 -9.87
CA LEU A 147 10.94 -15.46 -11.25
C LEU A 147 11.90 -14.28 -11.40
N ALA A 148 11.87 -13.37 -10.43
CA ALA A 148 12.75 -12.20 -10.42
C ALA A 148 12.97 -11.69 -9.00
N ILE A 149 14.15 -11.09 -8.78
CA ILE A 149 14.58 -10.47 -7.54
C ILE A 149 15.13 -9.09 -7.91
N TYR A 150 14.52 -8.02 -7.42
CA TYR A 150 14.94 -6.64 -7.65
C TYR A 150 15.32 -5.98 -6.32
N PRO A 151 16.57 -6.14 -5.85
CA PRO A 151 17.04 -5.48 -4.64
C PRO A 151 17.33 -4.00 -4.90
N PHE A 152 17.07 -3.17 -3.90
CA PHE A 152 17.43 -1.76 -3.90
C PHE A 152 17.69 -1.27 -2.47
N ALA A 153 18.51 -0.23 -2.34
CA ALA A 153 18.76 0.38 -1.05
C ALA A 153 17.55 1.22 -0.60
N THR A 154 17.27 1.23 0.69
CA THR A 154 16.12 1.94 1.28
C THR A 154 16.16 3.45 0.97
N ASP A 155 17.35 4.05 0.80
CA ASP A 155 17.52 5.45 0.42
C ASP A 155 17.22 5.75 -1.07
N LYS A 156 16.91 4.73 -1.87
CA LYS A 156 16.51 4.86 -3.28
C LYS A 156 14.99 4.86 -3.47
N ILE A 157 14.23 4.82 -2.39
CA ILE A 157 12.78 4.98 -2.44
C ILE A 157 12.48 6.43 -2.85
N ILE A 158 11.80 6.59 -3.99
CA ILE A 158 11.47 7.92 -4.52
C ILE A 158 10.21 8.46 -3.83
N THR A 159 9.22 7.60 -3.61
CA THR A 159 7.97 7.97 -2.93
C THR A 159 7.30 6.76 -2.28
N GLU A 160 6.79 6.96 -1.09
CA GLU A 160 5.89 6.04 -0.38
C GLU A 160 4.51 6.67 -0.15
N SER A 161 4.33 7.91 -0.61
CA SER A 161 3.12 8.69 -0.37
C SER A 161 2.06 8.39 -1.43
N ARG A 162 0.84 8.18 -0.97
CA ARG A 162 -0.36 8.07 -1.83
C ARG A 162 -1.09 9.40 -1.96
N VAL A 163 -0.55 10.48 -1.40
CA VAL A 163 -1.22 11.79 -1.29
C VAL A 163 -1.56 12.36 -2.67
N GLY A 164 -0.62 12.32 -3.61
CA GLY A 164 -0.83 12.83 -4.98
C GLY A 164 -1.98 12.12 -5.68
N LEU A 165 -1.95 10.79 -5.73
CA LEU A 165 -3.02 9.98 -6.33
C LEU A 165 -4.38 10.24 -5.69
N LEU A 166 -4.44 10.31 -4.35
CA LEU A 166 -5.69 10.50 -3.63
C LEU A 166 -6.27 11.90 -3.90
N TYR A 167 -5.43 12.93 -4.02
CA TYR A 167 -5.89 14.28 -4.36
C TYR A 167 -6.44 14.35 -5.78
N GLU A 168 -5.77 13.72 -6.74
CA GLU A 168 -6.23 13.65 -8.12
C GLU A 168 -7.62 13.01 -8.21
N ILE A 169 -7.82 11.87 -7.56
CA ILE A 169 -9.11 11.16 -7.54
C ILE A 169 -10.21 11.99 -6.86
N ILE A 170 -9.90 12.63 -5.72
CA ILE A 170 -10.87 13.40 -4.95
C ILE A 170 -11.24 14.69 -5.69
N ASP A 171 -10.27 15.38 -6.29
CA ASP A 171 -10.48 16.65 -7.00
C ASP A 171 -10.95 16.44 -8.44
N LYS A 172 -10.92 15.20 -8.94
CA LYS A 172 -11.23 14.85 -10.34
C LYS A 172 -10.40 15.70 -11.32
N LYS A 173 -9.14 15.95 -10.98
CA LYS A 173 -8.19 16.66 -11.82
C LYS A 173 -7.27 15.64 -12.48
N GLU A 174 -7.10 15.77 -13.79
CA GLU A 174 -6.11 15.00 -14.53
C GLU A 174 -4.75 15.69 -14.42
N PHE A 175 -3.69 14.90 -14.25
CA PHE A 175 -2.32 15.39 -14.32
C PHE A 175 -1.96 15.59 -15.79
N PRO A 176 -1.49 16.80 -16.20
CA PRO A 176 -1.08 17.05 -17.58
C PRO A 176 0.22 16.29 -17.89
N LEU A 177 0.09 15.10 -18.48
CA LEU A 177 1.25 14.25 -18.83
C LEU A 177 2.19 14.94 -19.83
N ASP A 178 1.66 15.84 -20.65
CA ASP A 178 2.43 16.58 -21.65
C ASP A 178 3.51 17.48 -21.04
N GLU A 179 3.34 17.89 -19.78
CA GLU A 179 4.28 18.72 -19.04
C GLU A 179 5.31 17.92 -18.23
N PHE A 180 5.21 16.60 -18.20
CA PHE A 180 6.04 15.76 -17.30
C PHE A 180 7.55 15.85 -17.59
N PHE A 181 7.95 15.98 -18.87
CA PHE A 181 9.33 16.08 -19.30
C PHE A 181 9.75 17.48 -19.78
N ILE A 182 8.87 18.49 -19.62
CA ILE A 182 9.23 19.85 -20.00
C ILE A 182 10.20 20.41 -18.94
N LYS A 183 11.41 20.80 -19.40
CA LYS A 183 12.34 21.54 -18.54
C LYS A 183 11.69 22.88 -18.18
N LYS A 184 11.49 23.14 -16.89
CA LYS A 184 11.27 24.49 -16.43
C LYS A 184 12.61 25.23 -16.58
N GLU A 185 12.65 26.19 -17.52
CA GLU A 185 13.74 27.15 -17.65
C GLU A 185 13.88 28.00 -16.38
#